data_23a02e890f02e3a39f4369e3c9f342fe
#
_entry.id   23a02e890f02e3a39f4369e3c9f342fe
#
_cell.length_a   1.000
_cell.length_b   1.000
_cell.length_c   1.000
_cell.angle_alpha   90.00
_cell.angle_beta   90.00
_cell.angle_gamma   90.00
#
_symmetry.space_group_name_H-M   'P 1'
#
loop_
_entity.id
_entity.type
_entity.pdbx_description
1 polymer ?
#
loop_
_entity_poly.entity_id
_entity_poly.type
_entity_poly.pdbx_seq_one_letter_code
_entity_poly.pdbx_strand_id
1 'polypeptide(L)'
;MSTITYSTARDHLAEVWDKTVSTREPVIVSRRGAESIVMLPLEEWEGLQETAHLLRSPANARRLLAALNRLDSGEGDILSMESLERQSGIQ
;
A
#
# COMPACT_ATOMS: atom_id res chain seq x y z
N MET A 1 0.51 -4.56 -7.81
CA MET A 1 1.59 -3.58 -7.99
C MET A 1 2.41 -3.99 -9.20
N SER A 2 2.65 -3.07 -10.10
CA SER A 2 3.41 -3.35 -11.31
C SER A 2 4.72 -2.59 -11.32
N THR A 3 5.67 -3.07 -12.10
CA THR A 3 6.97 -2.44 -12.24
C THR A 3 7.22 -2.13 -13.70
N ILE A 4 7.58 -0.89 -13.99
CA ILE A 4 7.92 -0.47 -15.35
C ILE A 4 9.27 0.25 -15.34
N THR A 5 9.86 0.37 -16.52
CA THR A 5 11.13 1.08 -16.66
C THR A 5 10.91 2.58 -16.81
N TYR A 6 11.94 3.34 -16.52
CA TYR A 6 11.93 4.78 -16.74
C TYR A 6 11.56 5.13 -18.19
N SER A 7 12.12 4.43 -19.16
CA SER A 7 11.84 4.69 -20.57
C SER A 7 10.37 4.49 -20.90
N THR A 8 9.79 3.41 -20.41
CA THR A 8 8.36 3.13 -20.62
C THR A 8 7.51 4.22 -19.97
N ALA A 9 7.83 4.60 -18.74
CA ALA A 9 7.09 5.65 -18.04
C ALA A 9 7.17 6.97 -18.80
N ARG A 10 8.37 7.33 -19.26
CA ARG A 10 8.56 8.57 -20.04
C ARG A 10 7.75 8.57 -21.33
N ASP A 11 7.81 7.48 -22.07
CA ASP A 11 7.18 7.41 -23.39
C ASP A 11 5.67 7.27 -23.32
N HIS A 12 5.14 6.77 -22.21
CA HIS A 12 3.72 6.50 -22.03
C HIS A 12 3.17 7.06 -20.72
N LEU A 13 3.68 8.23 -20.31
CA LEU A 13 3.34 8.79 -19.01
C LEU A 13 1.84 9.01 -18.81
N ALA A 14 1.15 9.51 -19.84
CA ALA A 14 -0.29 9.76 -19.73
C ALA A 14 -1.05 8.44 -19.50
N GLU A 15 -0.68 7.38 -20.20
CA GLU A 15 -1.31 6.07 -20.06
C GLU A 15 -1.04 5.48 -18.67
N VAL A 16 0.20 5.58 -18.22
CA VAL A 16 0.60 5.10 -16.89
C VAL A 16 -0.14 5.86 -15.81
N TRP A 17 -0.25 7.17 -15.98
CA TRP A 17 -0.98 8.03 -15.06
C TRP A 17 -2.45 7.63 -14.94
N ASP A 18 -3.13 7.54 -16.09
CA ASP A 18 -4.55 7.20 -16.15
C ASP A 18 -4.81 5.81 -15.55
N LYS A 19 -3.96 4.86 -15.87
CA LYS A 19 -4.09 3.50 -15.35
C LYS A 19 -3.88 3.47 -13.84
N THR A 20 -2.89 4.19 -13.34
CA THR A 20 -2.61 4.28 -11.90
C THR A 20 -3.81 4.85 -11.15
N VAL A 21 -4.41 5.90 -11.68
CA VAL A 21 -5.58 6.52 -11.07
C VAL A 21 -6.79 5.61 -11.13
N SER A 22 -7.01 4.93 -12.25
CA SER A 22 -8.20 4.09 -12.41
C SER A 22 -8.12 2.79 -11.60
N THR A 23 -6.94 2.19 -11.51
CA THR A 23 -6.77 0.93 -10.76
C THR A 23 -6.47 1.14 -9.29
N ARG A 24 -6.04 2.34 -8.91
CA ARG A 24 -5.60 2.66 -7.55
C ARG A 24 -4.40 1.82 -7.10
N GLU A 25 -3.68 1.25 -8.03
CA GLU A 25 -2.53 0.42 -7.72
C GLU A 25 -1.23 1.20 -7.93
N PRO A 26 -0.30 1.10 -6.96
CA PRO A 26 1.01 1.73 -7.12
C PRO A 26 1.79 1.12 -8.29
N VAL A 27 2.58 1.95 -8.94
CA VAL A 27 3.46 1.53 -10.03
C VAL A 27 4.90 1.85 -9.62
N ILE A 28 5.76 0.85 -9.63
CA ILE A 28 7.17 1.05 -9.35
C ILE A 28 7.86 1.40 -10.66
N VAL A 29 8.59 2.51 -10.65
CA VAL A 29 9.38 2.93 -11.80
C VAL A 29 10.85 2.73 -11.49
N SER A 30 11.49 1.85 -12.25
CA SER A 30 12.91 1.57 -12.08
C SER A 30 13.73 2.32 -13.12
N ARG A 31 14.90 2.75 -12.72
CA ARG A 31 15.83 3.44 -13.59
C ARG A 31 17.23 2.90 -13.35
N ARG A 32 17.91 2.59 -14.44
CA ARG A 32 19.26 2.04 -14.36
C ARG A 32 20.20 3.02 -13.66
N GLY A 33 20.91 2.56 -12.65
CA GLY A 33 21.85 3.39 -11.92
C GLY A 33 21.21 4.39 -10.94
N ALA A 34 19.92 4.26 -10.69
CA ALA A 34 19.21 5.16 -9.78
C ALA A 34 18.27 4.37 -8.87
N GLU A 35 17.88 5.01 -7.79
CA GLU A 35 16.90 4.42 -6.88
C GLU A 35 15.53 4.36 -7.53
N SER A 36 14.82 3.27 -7.36
CA SER A 36 13.45 3.12 -7.86
C SER A 36 12.50 4.01 -7.08
N ILE A 37 11.47 4.50 -7.77
CA ILE A 37 10.42 5.31 -7.15
C ILE A 37 9.08 4.62 -7.32
N VAL A 38 8.08 5.11 -6.61
CA VAL A 38 6.72 4.62 -6.76
C VAL A 38 5.79 5.75 -7.18
N MET A 39 4.89 5.46 -8.11
CA MET A 39 3.82 6.37 -8.51
C MET A 39 2.51 5.83 -7.96
N LEU A 40 1.74 6.65 -7.30
CA LEU A 40 0.42 6.27 -6.79
C LEU A 40 -0.47 7.52 -6.70
N PRO A 41 -1.79 7.35 -6.71
CA PRO A 41 -2.67 8.50 -6.56
C PRO A 41 -2.43 9.23 -5.24
N LEU A 42 -2.54 10.54 -5.25
CA LEU A 42 -2.29 11.35 -4.06
C LEU A 42 -3.17 10.92 -2.87
N GLU A 43 -4.43 10.61 -3.14
CA GLU A 43 -5.34 10.17 -2.07
C GLU A 43 -4.85 8.88 -1.40
N GLU A 44 -4.29 7.96 -2.18
CA GLU A 44 -3.75 6.73 -1.63
C GLU A 44 -2.54 7.02 -0.72
N TRP A 45 -1.68 7.93 -1.14
CA TRP A 45 -0.55 8.36 -0.33
C TRP A 45 -1.00 9.01 0.97
N GLU A 46 -1.99 9.91 0.88
CA GLU A 46 -2.55 10.57 2.05
C GLU A 46 -3.18 9.56 3.01
N GLY A 47 -3.87 8.56 2.47
CA GLY A 47 -4.44 7.48 3.27
C GLY A 47 -3.38 6.68 4.00
N LEU A 48 -2.27 6.36 3.33
CA LEU A 48 -1.16 5.66 3.95
C LEU A 48 -0.52 6.49 5.06
N GLN A 49 -0.36 7.79 4.85
CA GLN A 49 0.18 8.68 5.87
C GLN A 49 -0.73 8.75 7.09
N GLU A 50 -2.03 8.84 6.87
CA GLU A 50 -3.00 8.87 7.96
C GLU A 50 -2.98 7.57 8.74
N THR A 51 -2.93 6.43 8.06
CA THR A 51 -2.84 5.13 8.70
C THR A 51 -1.56 5.03 9.54
N ALA A 52 -0.43 5.45 8.99
CA ALA A 52 0.83 5.46 9.72
C ALA A 52 0.75 6.36 10.97
N HIS A 53 0.09 7.50 10.85
CA HIS A 53 -0.11 8.41 11.97
C HIS A 53 -0.95 7.76 13.08
N LEU A 54 -2.04 7.11 12.70
CA LEU A 54 -2.91 6.42 13.65
C LEU A 54 -2.18 5.28 14.37
N LEU A 55 -1.28 4.61 13.68
CA LEU A 55 -0.53 3.49 14.26
C LEU A 55 0.57 3.92 15.24
N ARG A 56 0.85 5.21 15.35
CA ARG A 56 1.81 5.70 16.35
C ARG A 56 1.30 5.52 17.78
N SER A 57 -0.02 5.51 17.95
CA SER A 57 -0.63 5.27 19.24
C SER A 57 -0.91 3.78 19.40
N PRO A 58 -0.43 3.14 20.49
CA PRO A 58 -0.73 1.73 20.73
C PRO A 58 -2.23 1.44 20.80
N ALA A 59 -3.01 2.35 21.36
CA ALA A 59 -4.46 2.20 21.44
C ALA A 59 -5.10 2.19 20.05
N ASN A 60 -4.67 3.11 19.16
CA ASN A 60 -5.17 3.17 17.81
C ASN A 60 -4.73 1.96 17.00
N ALA A 61 -3.50 1.49 17.20
CA ALA A 61 -3.02 0.29 16.53
C ALA A 61 -3.89 -0.91 16.89
N ARG A 62 -4.22 -1.07 18.16
CA ARG A 62 -5.09 -2.14 18.62
C ARG A 62 -6.49 -2.02 18.05
N ARG A 63 -7.04 -0.81 17.99
CA ARG A 63 -8.36 -0.58 17.38
C ARG A 63 -8.39 -0.97 15.92
N LEU A 64 -7.35 -0.57 15.18
CA LEU A 64 -7.27 -0.89 13.76
C LEU A 64 -7.16 -2.40 13.54
N LEU A 65 -6.31 -3.06 14.31
CA LEU A 65 -6.17 -4.51 14.21
C LEU A 65 -7.47 -5.22 14.58
N ALA A 66 -8.18 -4.75 15.60
CA ALA A 66 -9.46 -5.31 15.98
C ALA A 66 -10.50 -5.13 14.87
N ALA A 67 -10.51 -3.97 14.20
CA ALA A 67 -11.43 -3.73 13.10
C ALA A 67 -11.13 -4.64 11.92
N LEU A 68 -9.85 -4.82 11.58
CA LEU A 68 -9.43 -5.72 10.52
C LEU A 68 -9.79 -7.17 10.85
N ASN A 69 -9.64 -7.56 12.12
CA ASN A 69 -9.99 -8.89 12.57
C ASN A 69 -11.49 -9.16 12.43
N ARG A 70 -12.31 -8.16 12.74
CA ARG A 70 -13.76 -8.31 12.57
C ARG A 70 -14.16 -8.54 11.11
N LEU A 71 -13.51 -7.84 10.19
CA LEU A 71 -13.75 -8.04 8.76
C LEU A 71 -13.31 -9.42 8.32
N ASP A 72 -12.11 -9.81 8.72
CA ASP A 72 -11.56 -11.11 8.35
C ASP A 72 -12.34 -12.26 8.95
N SER A 73 -12.76 -12.14 10.22
CA SER A 73 -13.51 -13.21 10.86
C SER A 73 -14.89 -13.41 10.23
N GLY A 74 -15.48 -12.34 9.69
CA GLY A 74 -16.72 -12.45 8.93
C GLY A 74 -16.53 -13.27 7.67
N GLU A 75 -15.33 -13.28 7.13
CA GLU A 75 -14.97 -14.05 5.95
C GLU A 75 -14.21 -15.34 6.28
N GLY A 76 -13.84 -15.52 7.54
CA GLY A 76 -13.09 -16.67 7.98
C GLY A 76 -11.61 -16.64 7.64
N ASP A 77 -11.07 -15.49 7.33
CA ASP A 77 -9.67 -15.36 6.94
C ASP A 77 -8.79 -15.09 8.15
N ILE A 78 -8.54 -16.12 8.91
CA ILE A 78 -7.69 -16.06 10.10
C ILE A 78 -6.21 -15.91 9.70
N LEU A 79 -5.83 -16.48 8.56
CA LEU A 79 -4.44 -16.43 8.10
C LEU A 79 -3.95 -15.01 7.86
N SER A 80 -4.80 -14.14 7.30
CA SER A 80 -4.45 -12.74 7.10
C SER A 80 -4.12 -12.06 8.42
N MET A 81 -4.88 -12.36 9.45
CA MET A 81 -4.67 -11.77 10.76
C MET A 81 -3.34 -12.23 11.37
N GLU A 82 -3.05 -13.50 11.29
CA GLU A 82 -1.78 -14.03 11.76
C GLU A 82 -0.60 -13.44 11.00
N SER A 83 -0.74 -13.29 9.70
CA SER A 83 0.30 -12.68 8.87
C SER A 83 0.57 -11.24 9.28
N LEU A 84 -0.46 -10.47 9.55
CA LEU A 84 -0.32 -9.09 10.00
C LEU A 84 0.40 -9.00 11.33
N GLU A 85 0.06 -9.85 12.27
CA GLU A 85 0.71 -9.88 13.58
C GLU A 85 2.20 -10.19 13.46
N ARG A 86 2.55 -11.15 12.62
CA ARG A 86 3.95 -11.52 12.41
C ARG A 86 4.73 -10.40 11.74
N GLN A 87 4.14 -9.80 10.71
CA GLN A 87 4.80 -8.74 9.95
C GLN A 87 4.99 -7.48 10.76
N SER A 88 4.07 -7.18 11.63
CA SER A 88 4.16 -5.99 12.46
C SER A 88 5.05 -6.16 13.69
N GLY A 89 5.49 -7.38 13.96
CA GLY A 89 6.31 -7.65 15.12
C GLY A 89 5.57 -7.57 16.44
N ILE A 90 4.28 -7.61 16.42
CA ILE A 90 3.44 -7.61 17.62
C ILE A 90 3.34 -9.04 18.13
N GLN A 91 4.25 -9.42 18.95
CA GLN A 91 4.27 -10.78 19.44
C GLN A 91 4.60 -10.84 20.91
#